data_bf73a31db57f1f86ba1f9981167dc4cb
#
_entry.id   bf73a31db57f1f86ba1f9981167dc4cb
#
_cell.length_a   1.000
_cell.length_b   1.000
_cell.length_c   1.000
_cell.angle_alpha   90.00
_cell.angle_beta   90.00
_cell.angle_gamma   90.00
#
_symmetry.space_group_name_H-M   'P 1'
#
loop_
_entity.id
_entity.type
_entity.pdbx_description
1 polymer ?
#
loop_
_entity_poly.entity_id
_entity_poly.type
_entity_poly.pdbx_seq_one_letter_code
_entity_poly.pdbx_strand_id
1 'polypeptide(L)'
;NIARASSIYGKEMRSLFGCGEGMVQLGFDFSSLEARIQGHYILPFNGDDLAEQLLASKPNDIHSLNAKKLGIPRDQAKSVSYALMYGAAYKKLKKMLGLADEQAKALFDAYWDAVEPLKNLRDAVGSSWEARGKSFVVGVDGRKIVTRSKHSLLNALFQSGGVICAKYATVFIYQLLEEQGYKCNPFKEKTIDMCGMIEYHDEC
;
A
#
# COMPACT_ATOMS: atom_id res chain seq x y z
N ASN A 1 15.08 5.58 -6.67
CA ASN A 1 14.39 4.28 -6.74
C ASN A 1 15.41 3.16 -6.93
N ILE A 2 15.41 2.18 -6.02
CA ILE A 2 16.23 0.98 -6.18
C ILE A 2 15.52 0.05 -7.15
N ALA A 3 16.24 -0.44 -8.16
CA ALA A 3 15.67 -1.32 -9.16
C ALA A 3 15.22 -2.67 -8.54
N ARG A 4 14.13 -3.24 -9.05
CA ARG A 4 13.71 -4.60 -8.64
C ARG A 4 14.79 -5.60 -9.03
N ALA A 5 15.00 -6.64 -8.21
CA ALA A 5 15.99 -7.68 -8.49
C ALA A 5 15.79 -8.37 -9.86
N SER A 6 14.55 -8.42 -10.35
CA SER A 6 14.19 -8.96 -11.68
C SER A 6 14.41 -7.99 -12.84
N SER A 7 14.78 -6.72 -12.58
CA SER A 7 15.07 -5.73 -13.60
C SER A 7 16.47 -5.93 -14.16
N ILE A 8 16.75 -5.38 -15.34
CA ILE A 8 18.12 -5.29 -15.89
C ILE A 8 19.00 -4.54 -14.87
N TYR A 9 20.13 -5.12 -14.51
CA TYR A 9 21.05 -4.64 -13.47
C TYR A 9 20.45 -4.51 -12.05
N GLY A 10 19.29 -5.08 -11.81
CA GLY A 10 18.61 -4.97 -10.51
C GLY A 10 19.36 -5.66 -9.37
N LYS A 11 19.99 -6.81 -9.64
CA LYS A 11 20.81 -7.54 -8.66
C LYS A 11 22.10 -6.80 -8.37
N GLU A 12 22.77 -6.29 -9.39
CA GLU A 12 23.99 -5.52 -9.29
C GLU A 12 23.77 -4.21 -8.52
N MET A 13 22.70 -3.50 -8.82
CA MET A 13 22.34 -2.29 -8.07
C MET A 13 22.05 -2.58 -6.60
N ARG A 14 21.36 -3.70 -6.30
CA ARG A 14 21.08 -4.09 -4.91
C ARG A 14 22.33 -4.56 -4.17
N SER A 15 23.30 -5.17 -4.85
CA SER A 15 24.56 -5.58 -4.25
C SER A 15 25.48 -4.42 -3.80
N LEU A 16 25.18 -3.20 -4.25
CA LEU A 16 25.86 -2.00 -3.75
C LEU A 16 25.45 -1.62 -2.31
N PHE A 17 24.32 -2.12 -1.86
CA PHE A 17 23.84 -1.93 -0.50
C PHE A 17 24.22 -3.15 0.33
N GLY A 18 25.38 -3.12 0.92
CA GLY A 18 25.90 -4.16 1.78
C GLY A 18 26.35 -3.60 3.13
N CYS A 19 26.46 -4.45 4.10
CA CYS A 19 27.08 -4.12 5.38
C CYS A 19 28.60 -4.30 5.33
N GLY A 20 29.31 -3.62 6.23
CA GLY A 20 30.75 -3.76 6.40
C GLY A 20 31.17 -5.12 6.96
N GLU A 21 32.49 -5.37 6.99
CA GLU A 21 33.06 -6.59 7.58
C GLU A 21 32.66 -6.71 9.06
N GLY A 22 32.27 -7.91 9.48
CA GLY A 22 31.81 -8.17 10.85
C GLY A 22 30.38 -7.72 11.16
N MET A 23 29.67 -7.16 10.17
CA MET A 23 28.27 -6.72 10.29
C MET A 23 27.35 -7.67 9.51
N VAL A 24 26.08 -7.72 9.91
CA VAL A 24 25.03 -8.44 9.19
C VAL A 24 23.92 -7.46 8.76
N GLN A 25 23.39 -7.69 7.58
CA GLN A 25 22.24 -6.93 7.09
C GLN A 25 20.97 -7.73 7.38
N LEU A 26 20.02 -7.09 8.08
CA LEU A 26 18.69 -7.61 8.32
C LEU A 26 17.69 -6.79 7.51
N GLY A 27 16.79 -7.45 6.82
CA GLY A 27 15.68 -6.82 6.10
C GLY A 27 14.36 -7.40 6.54
N PHE A 28 13.33 -6.57 6.65
CA PHE A 28 11.96 -6.99 6.89
C PHE A 28 10.99 -6.21 6.03
N ASP A 29 9.87 -6.82 5.72
CA ASP A 29 8.81 -6.28 4.87
C ASP A 29 7.44 -6.48 5.55
N PHE A 30 6.60 -5.47 5.47
CA PHE A 30 5.23 -5.56 5.99
C PHE A 30 4.34 -6.33 5.03
N SER A 31 3.88 -7.48 5.47
CA SER A 31 2.96 -8.29 4.67
C SER A 31 1.65 -7.55 4.40
N SER A 32 1.42 -7.22 3.13
CA SER A 32 0.16 -6.61 2.64
C SER A 32 -0.23 -5.33 3.37
N LEU A 33 0.73 -4.44 3.65
CA LEU A 33 0.50 -3.22 4.43
C LEU A 33 -0.66 -2.36 3.90
N GLU A 34 -0.69 -2.10 2.59
CA GLU A 34 -1.79 -1.33 1.97
C GLU A 34 -3.16 -2.00 2.17
N ALA A 35 -3.24 -3.33 2.05
CA ALA A 35 -4.49 -4.05 2.26
C ALA A 35 -4.96 -3.95 3.73
N ARG A 36 -4.03 -3.95 4.68
CA ARG A 36 -4.35 -3.76 6.11
C ARG A 36 -4.86 -2.35 6.39
N ILE A 37 -4.23 -1.33 5.82
CA ILE A 37 -4.68 0.06 5.91
C ILE A 37 -6.05 0.22 5.24
N GLN A 38 -6.25 -0.38 4.06
CA GLN A 38 -7.55 -0.40 3.39
C GLN A 38 -8.61 -1.05 4.27
N GLY A 39 -8.32 -2.22 4.86
CA GLY A 39 -9.20 -2.92 5.81
C GLY A 39 -9.63 -2.01 6.96
N HIS A 40 -8.69 -1.29 7.57
CA HIS A 40 -8.99 -0.33 8.65
C HIS A 40 -9.97 0.77 8.21
N TYR A 41 -9.76 1.36 7.04
CA TYR A 41 -10.59 2.48 6.58
C TYR A 41 -12.00 2.09 6.11
N ILE A 42 -12.23 0.83 5.72
CA ILE A 42 -13.56 0.37 5.27
C ILE A 42 -14.46 -0.11 6.41
N LEU A 43 -13.94 -0.35 7.62
CA LEU A 43 -14.75 -0.78 8.78
C LEU A 43 -15.98 0.10 9.04
N PRO A 44 -15.91 1.45 9.01
CA PRO A 44 -17.08 2.31 9.22
C PRO A 44 -18.17 2.19 8.14
N PHE A 45 -17.88 1.48 7.05
CA PHE A 45 -18.77 1.26 5.90
C PHE A 45 -19.30 -0.17 5.83
N ASN A 46 -19.44 -0.87 6.96
CA ASN A 46 -19.80 -2.28 7.05
C ASN A 46 -18.83 -3.18 6.27
N GLY A 47 -17.54 -2.88 6.39
CA GLY A 47 -16.48 -3.53 5.62
C GLY A 47 -15.80 -4.70 6.31
N ASP A 48 -16.35 -5.25 7.40
CA ASP A 48 -15.74 -6.32 8.20
C ASP A 48 -15.41 -7.54 7.35
N ASP A 49 -16.39 -8.07 6.61
CA ASP A 49 -16.20 -9.23 5.73
C ASP A 49 -15.14 -8.96 4.64
N LEU A 50 -15.13 -7.75 4.08
CA LEU A 50 -14.14 -7.36 3.07
C LEU A 50 -12.76 -7.19 3.71
N ALA A 51 -12.67 -6.67 4.92
CA ALA A 51 -11.43 -6.57 5.66
C ALA A 51 -10.82 -7.94 5.96
N GLU A 52 -11.63 -8.92 6.39
CA GLU A 52 -11.18 -10.30 6.56
C GLU A 52 -10.65 -10.90 5.25
N GLN A 53 -11.36 -10.69 4.14
CA GLN A 53 -10.92 -11.15 2.82
C GLN A 53 -9.61 -10.49 2.35
N LEU A 54 -9.39 -9.21 2.68
CA LEU A 54 -8.14 -8.50 2.39
C LEU A 54 -6.94 -9.09 3.16
N LEU A 55 -7.18 -9.64 4.35
CA LEU A 55 -6.17 -10.25 5.21
C LEU A 55 -5.99 -11.73 4.94
N ALA A 56 -6.90 -12.37 4.21
CA ALA A 56 -6.86 -13.79 3.93
C ALA A 56 -5.67 -14.17 3.03
N SER A 57 -5.13 -15.36 3.28
CA SER A 57 -4.07 -15.96 2.46
C SER A 57 -4.64 -16.72 1.27
N LYS A 58 -3.80 -17.01 0.27
CA LYS A 58 -4.17 -17.90 -0.83
C LYS A 58 -4.63 -19.27 -0.30
N PRO A 59 -5.60 -19.94 -0.94
CA PRO A 59 -6.28 -19.56 -2.20
C PRO A 59 -7.50 -18.63 -2.00
N ASN A 60 -7.81 -18.22 -0.78
CA ASN A 60 -9.02 -17.47 -0.42
C ASN A 60 -8.76 -15.95 -0.34
N ASP A 61 -7.66 -15.48 -0.89
CA ASP A 61 -7.34 -14.05 -0.90
C ASP A 61 -8.31 -13.24 -1.77
N ILE A 62 -8.39 -11.94 -1.51
CA ILE A 62 -9.29 -11.02 -2.20
C ILE A 62 -9.13 -11.06 -3.74
N HIS A 63 -7.93 -11.31 -4.24
CA HIS A 63 -7.70 -11.39 -5.68
C HIS A 63 -8.30 -12.65 -6.29
N SER A 64 -8.28 -13.77 -5.58
CA SER A 64 -8.93 -15.02 -5.99
C SER A 64 -10.46 -14.87 -5.96
N LEU A 65 -11.00 -14.19 -4.95
CA LEU A 65 -12.43 -13.91 -4.86
C LEU A 65 -12.90 -12.95 -5.96
N ASN A 66 -12.16 -11.88 -6.20
CA ASN A 66 -12.45 -10.95 -7.28
C ASN A 66 -12.31 -11.62 -8.66
N ALA A 67 -11.36 -12.51 -8.85
CA ALA A 67 -11.22 -13.30 -10.08
C ALA A 67 -12.49 -14.11 -10.38
N LYS A 68 -13.04 -14.78 -9.37
CA LYS A 68 -14.31 -15.53 -9.50
C LYS A 68 -15.49 -14.61 -9.79
N LYS A 69 -15.61 -13.49 -9.06
CA LYS A 69 -16.72 -12.53 -9.24
C LYS A 69 -16.70 -11.85 -10.61
N LEU A 70 -15.50 -11.54 -11.11
CA LEU A 70 -15.32 -10.82 -12.37
C LEU A 70 -15.14 -11.74 -13.58
N GLY A 71 -15.01 -13.05 -13.39
CA GLY A 71 -14.79 -14.02 -14.47
C GLY A 71 -13.46 -13.86 -15.20
N ILE A 72 -12.41 -13.38 -14.53
CA ILE A 72 -11.07 -13.13 -15.11
C ILE A 72 -9.99 -13.89 -14.32
N PRO A 73 -8.81 -14.16 -14.91
CA PRO A 73 -7.70 -14.77 -14.21
C PRO A 73 -7.25 -13.95 -12.98
N ARG A 74 -6.78 -14.64 -11.92
CA ARG A 74 -6.37 -14.03 -10.65
C ARG A 74 -5.33 -12.91 -10.82
N ASP A 75 -4.35 -13.09 -11.67
CA ASP A 75 -3.29 -12.09 -11.90
C ASP A 75 -3.84 -10.83 -12.61
N GLN A 76 -4.83 -11.03 -13.48
CA GLN A 76 -5.57 -9.91 -14.07
C GLN A 76 -6.44 -9.21 -13.01
N ALA A 77 -7.15 -9.96 -12.16
CA ALA A 77 -7.95 -9.41 -11.08
C ALA A 77 -7.08 -8.60 -10.10
N LYS A 78 -5.88 -9.09 -9.78
CA LYS A 78 -4.89 -8.36 -8.98
C LYS A 78 -4.50 -7.04 -9.65
N SER A 79 -4.15 -7.07 -10.93
CA SER A 79 -3.75 -5.89 -11.69
C SER A 79 -4.88 -4.88 -11.83
N VAL A 80 -6.12 -5.34 -12.05
CA VAL A 80 -7.34 -4.53 -12.08
C VAL A 80 -7.57 -3.85 -10.73
N SER A 81 -7.54 -4.61 -9.64
CA SER A 81 -7.75 -4.09 -8.27
C SER A 81 -6.77 -2.96 -7.95
N TYR A 82 -5.48 -3.16 -8.20
CA TYR A 82 -4.48 -2.11 -7.98
C TYR A 82 -4.69 -0.91 -8.88
N ALA A 83 -4.97 -1.11 -10.19
CA ALA A 83 -5.20 -0.01 -11.10
C ALA A 83 -6.39 0.85 -10.65
N LEU A 84 -7.49 0.24 -10.22
CA LEU A 84 -8.69 0.94 -9.77
C LEU A 84 -8.48 1.62 -8.42
N MET A 85 -7.75 0.99 -7.51
CA MET A 85 -7.37 1.57 -6.22
C MET A 85 -6.50 2.82 -6.40
N TYR A 86 -5.64 2.82 -7.43
CA TYR A 86 -4.83 3.98 -7.82
C TYR A 86 -5.56 4.97 -8.74
N GLY A 87 -6.88 4.87 -8.82
CA GLY A 87 -7.72 5.84 -9.51
C GLY A 87 -7.82 5.68 -11.02
N ALA A 88 -7.51 4.51 -11.55
CA ALA A 88 -7.71 4.24 -12.96
C ALA A 88 -9.20 4.29 -13.34
N ALA A 89 -9.51 4.94 -14.46
CA ALA A 89 -10.82 4.88 -15.09
C ALA A 89 -10.95 3.62 -15.95
N TYR A 90 -12.19 3.27 -16.35
CA TYR A 90 -12.48 2.11 -17.20
C TYR A 90 -11.65 2.06 -18.50
N LYS A 91 -11.29 3.23 -19.05
CA LYS A 91 -10.43 3.33 -20.25
C LYS A 91 -9.06 2.69 -20.06
N LYS A 92 -8.53 2.70 -18.83
CA LYS A 92 -7.28 2.00 -18.53
C LYS A 92 -7.48 0.49 -18.51
N LEU A 93 -8.62 0.00 -18.00
CA LEU A 93 -8.97 -1.43 -18.03
C LEU A 93 -9.11 -1.93 -19.48
N LYS A 94 -9.78 -1.15 -20.34
CA LYS A 94 -9.85 -1.42 -21.78
C LYS A 94 -8.46 -1.70 -22.36
N LYS A 95 -7.51 -0.80 -22.10
CA LYS A 95 -6.14 -0.92 -22.63
C LYS A 95 -5.36 -2.09 -22.01
N MET A 96 -5.56 -2.33 -20.73
CA MET A 96 -4.85 -3.40 -20.00
C MET A 96 -5.30 -4.80 -20.41
N LEU A 97 -6.59 -4.96 -20.71
CA LEU A 97 -7.21 -6.27 -20.94
C LEU A 97 -7.63 -6.48 -22.41
N GLY A 98 -7.43 -5.49 -23.27
CA GLY A 98 -7.83 -5.59 -24.68
C GLY A 98 -9.36 -5.62 -24.90
N LEU A 99 -10.15 -5.03 -24.00
CA LEU A 99 -11.61 -5.09 -24.02
C LEU A 99 -12.23 -4.01 -24.92
N ALA A 100 -13.46 -4.22 -25.37
CA ALA A 100 -14.29 -3.17 -25.94
C ALA A 100 -14.72 -2.16 -24.84
N ASP A 101 -15.15 -0.96 -25.24
CA ASP A 101 -15.52 0.11 -24.27
C ASP A 101 -16.63 -0.32 -23.32
N GLU A 102 -17.66 -0.97 -23.82
CA GLU A 102 -18.79 -1.44 -23.03
C GLU A 102 -18.39 -2.54 -22.05
N GLN A 103 -17.53 -3.47 -22.48
CA GLN A 103 -17.01 -4.52 -21.62
C GLN A 103 -16.11 -3.96 -20.48
N ALA A 104 -15.27 -3.00 -20.83
CA ALA A 104 -14.39 -2.35 -19.84
C ALA A 104 -15.20 -1.54 -18.82
N LYS A 105 -16.28 -0.89 -19.24
CA LYS A 105 -17.20 -0.17 -18.36
C LYS A 105 -17.96 -1.13 -17.46
N ALA A 106 -18.53 -2.19 -18.02
CA ALA A 106 -19.22 -3.21 -17.26
C ALA A 106 -18.31 -3.86 -16.20
N LEU A 107 -17.06 -4.17 -16.56
CA LEU A 107 -16.06 -4.71 -15.61
C LEU A 107 -15.71 -3.70 -14.51
N PHE A 108 -15.60 -2.43 -14.86
CA PHE A 108 -15.35 -1.35 -13.90
C PHE A 108 -16.48 -1.24 -12.87
N ASP A 109 -17.73 -1.21 -13.35
CA ASP A 109 -18.91 -1.11 -12.49
C ASP A 109 -19.05 -2.37 -11.61
N ALA A 110 -18.89 -3.57 -12.20
CA ALA A 110 -18.91 -4.83 -11.45
C ALA A 110 -17.84 -4.93 -10.36
N TYR A 111 -16.64 -4.40 -10.60
CA TYR A 111 -15.61 -4.36 -9.57
C TYR A 111 -16.05 -3.50 -8.36
N TRP A 112 -16.51 -2.27 -8.62
CA TRP A 112 -16.91 -1.38 -7.52
C TRP A 112 -18.14 -1.89 -6.77
N ASP A 113 -19.03 -2.59 -7.42
CA ASP A 113 -20.16 -3.25 -6.77
C ASP A 113 -19.74 -4.48 -5.96
N ALA A 114 -18.70 -5.20 -6.40
CA ALA A 114 -18.13 -6.32 -5.66
C ALA A 114 -17.40 -5.92 -4.37
N VAL A 115 -16.94 -4.66 -4.29
CA VAL A 115 -16.21 -4.08 -3.15
C VAL A 115 -16.93 -2.84 -2.61
N GLU A 116 -18.23 -2.96 -2.38
CA GLU A 116 -19.12 -1.85 -1.97
C GLU A 116 -18.59 -1.03 -0.78
N PRO A 117 -18.05 -1.59 0.31
CA PRO A 117 -17.48 -0.80 1.40
C PRO A 117 -16.35 0.12 0.94
N LEU A 118 -15.52 -0.32 0.00
CA LEU A 118 -14.44 0.49 -0.57
C LEU A 118 -14.99 1.59 -1.50
N LYS A 119 -16.08 1.30 -2.23
CA LYS A 119 -16.80 2.30 -3.03
C LYS A 119 -17.36 3.41 -2.14
N ASN A 120 -18.00 3.04 -1.02
CA ASN A 120 -18.55 3.98 -0.05
C ASN A 120 -17.46 4.85 0.59
N LEU A 121 -16.34 4.26 0.97
CA LEU A 121 -15.16 5.00 1.44
C LEU A 121 -14.66 6.00 0.39
N ARG A 122 -14.52 5.57 -0.86
CA ARG A 122 -14.09 6.43 -1.97
C ARG A 122 -14.99 7.66 -2.11
N ASP A 123 -16.29 7.45 -2.07
CA ASP A 123 -17.29 8.48 -2.27
C ASP A 123 -17.34 9.44 -1.06
N ALA A 124 -17.22 8.93 0.16
CA ALA A 124 -17.11 9.71 1.39
C ALA A 124 -15.84 10.58 1.42
N VAL A 125 -14.69 10.00 1.08
CA VAL A 125 -13.41 10.73 1.00
C VAL A 125 -13.46 11.80 -0.09
N GLY A 126 -14.07 11.48 -1.25
CA GLY A 126 -14.28 12.43 -2.33
C GLY A 126 -15.14 13.62 -1.92
N SER A 127 -16.28 13.37 -1.29
CA SER A 127 -17.18 14.41 -0.77
C SER A 127 -16.51 15.27 0.29
N SER A 128 -15.78 14.66 1.21
CA SER A 128 -15.01 15.35 2.25
C SER A 128 -13.91 16.25 1.66
N TRP A 129 -13.22 15.80 0.62
CA TRP A 129 -12.21 16.57 -0.08
C TRP A 129 -12.81 17.75 -0.84
N GLU A 130 -13.95 17.57 -1.51
CA GLU A 130 -14.69 18.62 -2.19
C GLU A 130 -15.15 19.69 -1.20
N ALA A 131 -15.70 19.29 -0.06
CA ALA A 131 -16.11 20.22 1.02
C ALA A 131 -14.94 21.03 1.59
N ARG A 132 -13.69 20.53 1.50
CA ARG A 132 -12.47 21.23 1.90
C ARG A 132 -11.81 22.04 0.78
N GLY A 133 -12.56 22.41 -0.25
CA GLY A 133 -12.04 23.19 -1.38
C GLY A 133 -11.02 22.43 -2.23
N LYS A 134 -11.12 21.09 -2.29
CA LYS A 134 -10.26 20.21 -3.10
C LYS A 134 -8.78 20.33 -2.76
N SER A 135 -8.45 20.55 -1.50
CA SER A 135 -7.07 20.83 -1.06
C SER A 135 -6.37 19.66 -0.38
N PHE A 136 -7.05 18.96 0.54
CA PHE A 136 -6.44 17.89 1.31
C PHE A 136 -7.46 16.85 1.78
N VAL A 137 -6.96 15.65 2.10
CA VAL A 137 -7.63 14.64 2.91
C VAL A 137 -6.96 14.53 4.27
N VAL A 138 -7.65 13.96 5.25
CA VAL A 138 -7.11 13.77 6.60
C VAL A 138 -6.63 12.33 6.75
N GLY A 139 -5.37 12.15 7.10
CA GLY A 139 -4.76 10.85 7.34
C GLY A 139 -5.15 10.24 8.69
N VAL A 140 -4.70 8.99 8.94
CA VAL A 140 -4.99 8.22 10.15
C VAL A 140 -4.50 8.90 11.42
N ASP A 141 -3.46 9.70 11.34
CA ASP A 141 -2.86 10.47 12.44
C ASP A 141 -3.35 11.92 12.51
N GLY A 142 -4.40 12.27 11.75
CA GLY A 142 -4.96 13.61 11.72
C GLY A 142 -4.22 14.61 10.81
N ARG A 143 -3.10 14.21 10.17
CA ARG A 143 -2.37 15.11 9.27
C ARG A 143 -3.15 15.45 8.01
N LYS A 144 -2.90 16.64 7.48
CA LYS A 144 -3.43 17.08 6.18
C LYS A 144 -2.54 16.53 5.06
N ILE A 145 -3.11 15.67 4.22
CA ILE A 145 -2.46 15.10 3.04
C ILE A 145 -2.92 15.90 1.84
N VAL A 146 -2.06 16.76 1.32
CA VAL A 146 -2.37 17.59 0.14
C VAL A 146 -2.54 16.71 -1.08
N THR A 147 -3.68 16.86 -1.76
CA THR A 147 -4.04 16.07 -2.94
C THR A 147 -4.54 16.98 -4.04
N ARG A 148 -4.09 16.75 -5.27
CA ARG A 148 -4.41 17.60 -6.43
C ARG A 148 -5.47 17.00 -7.34
N SER A 149 -5.85 15.75 -7.12
CA SER A 149 -6.73 15.01 -8.03
C SER A 149 -7.66 14.08 -7.25
N LYS A 150 -8.94 14.07 -7.61
CA LYS A 150 -9.95 13.15 -7.05
C LYS A 150 -9.53 11.68 -7.23
N HIS A 151 -8.84 11.36 -8.32
CA HIS A 151 -8.40 9.98 -8.61
C HIS A 151 -7.30 9.48 -7.67
N SER A 152 -6.53 10.37 -7.06
CA SER A 152 -5.43 10.00 -6.17
C SER A 152 -5.81 9.93 -4.68
N LEU A 153 -7.05 10.20 -4.31
CA LEU A 153 -7.46 10.34 -2.91
C LEU A 153 -7.24 9.06 -2.09
N LEU A 154 -7.75 7.91 -2.56
CA LEU A 154 -7.60 6.64 -1.86
C LEU A 154 -6.13 6.22 -1.80
N ASN A 155 -5.39 6.37 -2.92
CA ASN A 155 -3.98 6.07 -2.95
C ASN A 155 -3.20 6.91 -1.93
N ALA A 156 -3.42 8.23 -1.90
CA ALA A 156 -2.77 9.12 -0.95
C ALA A 156 -3.10 8.75 0.50
N LEU A 157 -4.34 8.36 0.77
CA LEU A 157 -4.79 7.96 2.10
C LEU A 157 -4.11 6.65 2.55
N PHE A 158 -4.09 5.62 1.70
CA PHE A 158 -3.52 4.31 2.02
C PHE A 158 -2.00 4.37 2.11
N GLN A 159 -1.34 5.02 1.17
CA GLN A 159 0.12 5.22 1.19
C GLN A 159 0.58 5.99 2.44
N SER A 160 -0.13 7.07 2.78
CA SER A 160 0.17 7.82 4.00
C SER A 160 0.01 6.97 5.27
N GLY A 161 -1.07 6.16 5.35
CA GLY A 161 -1.27 5.24 6.47
C GLY A 161 -0.16 4.20 6.58
N GLY A 162 0.23 3.61 5.45
CA GLY A 162 1.35 2.65 5.40
C GLY A 162 2.67 3.24 5.87
N VAL A 163 3.04 4.42 5.36
CA VAL A 163 4.27 5.12 5.78
C VAL A 163 4.26 5.41 7.29
N ILE A 164 3.12 5.80 7.86
CA ILE A 164 3.01 6.03 9.31
C ILE A 164 3.29 4.75 10.08
N CYS A 165 2.65 3.63 9.70
CA CYS A 165 2.87 2.34 10.34
C CYS A 165 4.33 1.90 10.25
N ALA A 166 4.96 2.01 9.07
CA ALA A 166 6.36 1.67 8.88
C ALA A 166 7.28 2.51 9.78
N LYS A 167 7.07 3.84 9.82
CA LYS A 167 7.87 4.74 10.67
C LYS A 167 7.68 4.47 12.16
N TYR A 168 6.47 4.18 12.61
CA TYR A 168 6.25 3.77 14.00
C TYR A 168 6.97 2.47 14.34
N ALA A 169 6.94 1.48 13.44
CA ALA A 169 7.66 0.24 13.65
C ALA A 169 9.18 0.47 13.75
N THR A 170 9.75 1.31 12.88
CA THR A 170 11.16 1.69 12.95
C THR A 170 11.50 2.33 14.30
N VAL A 171 10.71 3.31 14.74
CA VAL A 171 10.92 3.95 16.07
C VAL A 171 10.83 2.93 17.19
N PHE A 172 9.85 2.01 17.13
CA PHE A 172 9.67 0.97 18.14
C PHE A 172 10.86 0.01 18.21
N ILE A 173 11.39 -0.39 17.05
CA ILE A 173 12.57 -1.25 16.96
C ILE A 173 13.77 -0.56 17.61
N TYR A 174 14.00 0.72 17.31
CA TYR A 174 15.10 1.47 17.93
C TYR A 174 14.95 1.58 19.44
N GLN A 175 13.75 1.85 19.95
CA GLN A 175 13.48 1.91 21.38
C GLN A 175 13.77 0.57 22.07
N LEU A 176 13.28 -0.54 21.50
CA LEU A 176 13.54 -1.88 22.03
C LEU A 176 15.03 -2.24 22.06
N LEU A 177 15.77 -1.85 21.02
CA LEU A 177 17.21 -2.09 20.96
C LEU A 177 17.97 -1.26 21.99
N GLU A 178 17.64 0.01 22.16
CA GLU A 178 18.23 0.89 23.18
C GLU A 178 17.92 0.36 24.60
N GLU A 179 16.70 -0.12 24.87
CA GLU A 179 16.32 -0.77 26.14
C GLU A 179 17.16 -2.04 26.42
N GLN A 180 17.57 -2.76 25.39
CA GLN A 180 18.46 -3.93 25.50
C GLN A 180 19.94 -3.55 25.56
N GLY A 181 20.28 -2.26 25.53
CA GLY A 181 21.64 -1.74 25.68
C GLY A 181 22.40 -1.60 24.36
N TYR A 182 21.76 -1.79 23.20
CA TYR A 182 22.40 -1.55 21.91
C TYR A 182 22.55 -0.05 21.61
N LYS A 183 23.65 0.32 21.04
CA LYS A 183 23.96 1.71 20.63
C LYS A 183 23.45 1.94 19.22
N CYS A 184 22.35 2.66 19.10
CA CYS A 184 21.64 2.85 17.83
C CYS A 184 21.64 4.31 17.33
N ASN A 185 22.05 5.27 18.19
CA ASN A 185 21.96 6.70 17.87
C ASN A 185 23.32 7.29 17.46
N PRO A 186 23.54 7.55 16.15
CA PRO A 186 24.83 8.05 15.64
C PRO A 186 25.17 9.46 16.11
N PHE A 187 24.23 10.20 16.68
CA PHE A 187 24.49 11.54 17.24
C PHE A 187 24.91 11.53 18.69
N LYS A 188 24.70 10.42 19.39
CA LYS A 188 25.04 10.26 20.82
C LYS A 188 26.25 9.37 21.03
N GLU A 189 26.51 8.42 20.14
CA GLU A 189 27.45 7.34 20.32
C GLU A 189 28.62 7.44 19.34
N LYS A 190 29.85 7.16 19.81
CA LYS A 190 31.05 7.09 18.96
C LYS A 190 31.11 5.81 18.11
N THR A 191 30.56 4.73 18.64
CA THR A 191 30.43 3.44 17.96
C THR A 191 28.98 3.04 17.97
N ILE A 192 28.49 2.47 16.89
CA ILE A 192 27.09 2.08 16.70
C ILE A 192 27.04 0.57 16.52
N ASP A 193 26.14 -0.09 17.27
CA ASP A 193 25.88 -1.53 17.14
C ASP A 193 24.88 -1.81 16.02
N MET A 194 23.94 -0.89 15.78
CA MET A 194 22.94 -1.02 14.73
C MET A 194 22.52 0.34 14.16
N CYS A 195 22.31 0.42 12.83
CA CYS A 195 21.75 1.59 12.17
C CYS A 195 20.80 1.19 11.04
N GLY A 196 19.77 2.00 10.80
CA GLY A 196 18.92 1.89 9.63
C GLY A 196 19.68 2.29 8.38
N MET A 197 19.63 1.46 7.35
CA MET A 197 20.32 1.72 6.08
C MET A 197 19.36 2.26 5.03
N ILE A 198 18.19 1.62 4.89
CA ILE A 198 17.25 1.93 3.82
C ILE A 198 15.82 1.72 4.35
N GLU A 199 14.97 2.71 4.12
CA GLU A 199 13.53 2.57 4.21
C GLU A 199 12.95 2.75 2.79
N TYR A 200 12.27 1.73 2.28
CA TYR A 200 11.69 1.77 0.95
C TYR A 200 10.28 1.18 0.96
N HIS A 201 9.26 2.05 0.85
CA HIS A 201 7.85 1.68 0.99
C HIS A 201 7.57 1.00 2.34
N ASP A 202 7.32 -0.30 2.29
CA ASP A 202 7.02 -1.23 3.37
C ASP A 202 8.22 -2.15 3.71
N GLU A 203 9.37 -1.97 3.04
CA GLU A 203 10.64 -2.66 3.32
C GLU A 203 11.58 -1.76 4.17
N CYS A 204 12.25 -2.36 5.15
CA CYS A 204 13.29 -1.75 5.99
C CYS A 204 14.53 -2.62 6.06
#